data_88f20b6bc7c09965bb12893e13e963e5
#
_entry.id   88f20b6bc7c09965bb12893e13e963e5
#
_cell.length_a   1.000
_cell.length_b   1.000
_cell.length_c   1.000
_cell.angle_alpha   90.00
_cell.angle_beta   90.00
_cell.angle_gamma   90.00
#
_symmetry.space_group_name_H-M   'P 1'
#
loop_
_entity.id
_entity.type
_entity.pdbx_description
1 polymer ?
#
loop_
_entity_poly.entity_id
_entity_poly.type
_entity_poly.pdbx_seq_one_letter_code
_entity_poly.pdbx_strand_id
1 'polypeptide(L)'
;LSENFGVVISMTMGLIIPKAAGLVLLGTAFKIRGAQRWLFTLGMAQAGEFGFVLLAFTTTNGILPDGVADLLLLVVALSMLVTPLLFILYDQIVAGLYSRGQQQDADTIEEENGIIIAGRGRMGGIVDRMLRTAGYSSTVIDFSAKQLDILRKFGISHTYFGDATRPDLLHAAGIEKAKLLIVTIDDKHQITELVSYATRNYPDLHVIARSVDRHHTYELWAHGCRDIIRETYDSSLRIGRSAFEALGTSREAAEEMKDAFHEMDQQS
;
A
#
# COMPACT_ATOMS: atom_id res chain seq x y z
N LEU A 1 -26.02 24.66 -31.31
CA LEU A 1 -25.19 23.49 -30.83
C LEU A 1 -25.07 22.41 -31.90
N SER A 2 -26.13 22.11 -32.67
CA SER A 2 -26.12 21.02 -33.66
C SER A 2 -25.26 21.27 -34.89
N GLU A 3 -25.16 22.51 -35.35
CA GLU A 3 -24.44 22.87 -36.60
C GLU A 3 -22.92 22.89 -36.42
N ASN A 4 -22.39 23.10 -35.20
CA ASN A 4 -20.96 23.19 -34.93
C ASN A 4 -20.41 22.03 -34.12
N PHE A 5 -21.18 20.97 -33.89
CA PHE A 5 -20.77 19.85 -33.05
C PHE A 5 -19.48 19.16 -33.54
N GLY A 6 -19.36 18.92 -34.84
CA GLY A 6 -18.16 18.36 -35.45
C GLY A 6 -16.93 19.23 -35.30
N VAL A 7 -17.12 20.56 -35.37
CA VAL A 7 -16.04 21.54 -35.18
C VAL A 7 -15.54 21.53 -33.74
N VAL A 8 -16.45 21.54 -32.77
CA VAL A 8 -16.12 21.48 -31.33
C VAL A 8 -15.33 20.17 -31.00
N ILE A 9 -15.80 19.04 -31.51
CA ILE A 9 -15.09 17.76 -31.29
C ILE A 9 -13.71 17.81 -31.94
N SER A 10 -13.59 18.26 -33.19
CA SER A 10 -12.29 18.30 -33.88
C SER A 10 -11.30 19.24 -33.19
N MET A 11 -11.76 20.39 -32.69
CA MET A 11 -10.94 21.34 -31.93
C MET A 11 -10.53 20.74 -30.55
N THR A 12 -11.45 20.05 -29.87
CA THR A 12 -11.15 19.38 -28.60
C THR A 12 -10.09 18.30 -28.78
N MET A 13 -10.21 17.47 -29.82
CA MET A 13 -9.19 16.46 -30.16
C MET A 13 -7.88 17.12 -30.60
N GLY A 14 -7.95 18.21 -31.40
CA GLY A 14 -6.79 19.00 -31.76
C GLY A 14 -6.05 19.65 -30.59
N LEU A 15 -6.72 19.87 -29.47
CA LEU A 15 -6.12 20.34 -28.23
C LEU A 15 -5.53 19.19 -27.41
N ILE A 16 -6.28 18.10 -27.22
CA ILE A 16 -5.90 17.00 -26.35
C ILE A 16 -4.73 16.19 -26.94
N ILE A 17 -4.76 15.86 -28.24
CA ILE A 17 -3.79 14.96 -28.86
C ILE A 17 -2.35 15.54 -28.85
N PRO A 18 -2.10 16.78 -29.34
CA PRO A 18 -0.76 17.35 -29.30
C PRO A 18 -0.24 17.55 -27.88
N LYS A 19 -1.12 17.95 -26.95
CA LYS A 19 -0.77 18.13 -25.56
C LYS A 19 -0.41 16.79 -24.90
N ALA A 20 -1.19 15.74 -25.14
CA ALA A 20 -0.88 14.38 -24.69
C ALA A 20 0.45 13.89 -25.27
N ALA A 21 0.72 14.08 -26.56
CA ALA A 21 1.98 13.72 -27.18
C ALA A 21 3.17 14.42 -26.50
N GLY A 22 3.06 15.74 -26.26
CA GLY A 22 4.08 16.51 -25.54
C GLY A 22 4.30 15.99 -24.12
N LEU A 23 3.24 15.64 -23.38
CA LEU A 23 3.33 15.08 -22.03
C LEU A 23 3.96 13.68 -22.01
N VAL A 24 3.69 12.84 -23.02
CA VAL A 24 4.37 11.54 -23.19
C VAL A 24 5.86 11.74 -23.42
N LEU A 25 6.25 12.68 -24.29
CA LEU A 25 7.66 13.02 -24.51
C LEU A 25 8.33 13.53 -23.23
N LEU A 26 7.65 14.43 -22.52
CA LEU A 26 8.12 14.94 -21.23
C LEU A 26 8.27 13.81 -20.19
N GLY A 27 7.26 12.95 -20.06
CA GLY A 27 7.30 11.80 -19.18
C GLY A 27 8.43 10.82 -19.49
N THR A 28 8.77 10.65 -20.78
CA THR A 28 9.92 9.84 -21.19
C THR A 28 11.25 10.52 -20.82
N ALA A 29 11.37 11.82 -21.04
CA ALA A 29 12.55 12.62 -20.70
C ALA A 29 12.86 12.59 -19.20
N PHE A 30 11.82 12.67 -18.35
CA PHE A 30 11.91 12.58 -16.89
C PHE A 30 11.91 11.13 -16.36
N LYS A 31 12.01 10.13 -17.24
CA LYS A 31 12.07 8.70 -16.89
C LYS A 31 10.85 8.18 -16.10
N ILE A 32 9.70 8.81 -16.25
CA ILE A 32 8.43 8.30 -15.72
C ILE A 32 8.07 7.03 -16.52
N ARG A 33 7.94 5.89 -15.87
CA ARG A 33 7.78 4.59 -16.52
C ARG A 33 6.41 3.97 -16.25
N GLY A 34 5.99 3.12 -17.19
CA GLY A 34 4.79 2.26 -17.01
C GLY A 34 3.48 3.03 -16.87
N ALA A 35 2.62 2.55 -16.00
CA ALA A 35 1.30 3.08 -15.70
C ALA A 35 1.30 4.56 -15.27
N GLN A 36 2.31 4.97 -14.50
CA GLN A 36 2.45 6.35 -14.00
C GLN A 36 2.59 7.38 -15.12
N ARG A 37 3.26 7.03 -16.23
CA ARG A 37 3.38 7.92 -17.40
C ARG A 37 2.03 8.17 -18.06
N TRP A 38 1.21 7.15 -18.19
CA TRP A 38 -0.14 7.28 -18.75
C TRP A 38 -1.06 8.09 -17.86
N LEU A 39 -1.03 7.86 -16.54
CA LEU A 39 -1.79 8.66 -15.56
C LEU A 39 -1.40 10.13 -15.60
N PHE A 40 -0.09 10.43 -15.65
CA PHE A 40 0.43 11.79 -15.81
C PHE A 40 -0.07 12.43 -17.11
N THR A 41 0.03 11.70 -18.23
CA THR A 41 -0.39 12.20 -19.55
C THR A 41 -1.89 12.50 -19.59
N LEU A 42 -2.73 11.53 -19.18
CA LEU A 42 -4.19 11.66 -19.25
C LEU A 42 -4.72 12.72 -18.30
N GLY A 43 -4.16 12.81 -17.08
CA GLY A 43 -4.59 13.80 -16.09
C GLY A 43 -4.27 15.25 -16.47
N MET A 44 -3.23 15.47 -17.30
CA MET A 44 -2.79 16.82 -17.67
C MET A 44 -3.10 17.20 -19.13
N ALA A 45 -3.66 16.30 -19.93
CA ALA A 45 -3.96 16.57 -21.34
C ALA A 45 -5.13 17.50 -21.57
N GLN A 46 -6.02 17.68 -20.60
CA GLN A 46 -7.18 18.57 -20.67
C GLN A 46 -6.80 20.06 -20.68
N ALA A 47 -7.71 20.91 -21.09
CA ALA A 47 -7.61 22.35 -20.85
C ALA A 47 -7.75 22.63 -19.35
N GLY A 48 -6.87 23.47 -18.79
CA GLY A 48 -6.97 23.84 -17.38
C GLY A 48 -8.17 24.75 -17.10
N GLU A 49 -8.64 24.78 -15.86
CA GLU A 49 -9.74 25.61 -15.37
C GLU A 49 -9.51 27.11 -15.62
N PHE A 50 -8.25 27.55 -15.64
CA PHE A 50 -7.89 28.93 -15.98
C PHE A 50 -8.27 29.32 -17.41
N GLY A 51 -8.53 28.34 -18.30
CA GLY A 51 -9.05 28.60 -19.64
C GLY A 51 -10.38 29.37 -19.61
N PHE A 52 -11.29 29.06 -18.69
CA PHE A 52 -12.54 29.77 -18.51
C PHE A 52 -12.33 31.24 -18.11
N VAL A 53 -11.42 31.47 -17.15
CA VAL A 53 -11.10 32.81 -16.65
C VAL A 53 -10.49 33.68 -17.75
N LEU A 54 -9.54 33.12 -18.50
CA LEU A 54 -8.89 33.81 -19.61
C LEU A 54 -9.90 34.15 -20.74
N LEU A 55 -10.75 33.20 -21.11
CA LEU A 55 -11.77 33.42 -22.13
C LEU A 55 -12.80 34.43 -21.69
N ALA A 56 -13.27 34.38 -20.44
CA ALA A 56 -14.17 35.38 -19.88
C ALA A 56 -13.54 36.79 -19.90
N PHE A 57 -12.27 36.90 -19.54
CA PHE A 57 -11.52 38.17 -19.60
C PHE A 57 -11.39 38.68 -21.02
N THR A 58 -11.08 37.83 -22.00
CA THR A 58 -10.95 38.26 -23.41
C THR A 58 -12.26 38.69 -23.99
N THR A 59 -13.39 38.06 -23.64
CA THR A 59 -14.73 38.46 -24.05
C THR A 59 -15.11 39.81 -23.45
N THR A 60 -14.90 39.99 -22.13
CA THR A 60 -15.24 41.25 -21.44
C THR A 60 -14.45 42.44 -21.99
N ASN A 61 -13.22 42.23 -22.46
CA ASN A 61 -12.37 43.28 -23.01
C ASN A 61 -12.51 43.40 -24.55
N GLY A 62 -13.43 42.70 -25.21
CA GLY A 62 -13.64 42.77 -26.66
C GLY A 62 -12.46 42.34 -27.51
N ILE A 63 -11.56 41.46 -26.95
CA ILE A 63 -10.38 40.98 -27.66
C ILE A 63 -10.73 39.88 -28.65
N LEU A 64 -11.72 39.04 -28.29
CA LEU A 64 -12.23 37.97 -29.14
C LEU A 64 -13.70 38.25 -29.52
N PRO A 65 -14.10 37.92 -30.74
CA PRO A 65 -15.52 37.92 -31.12
C PRO A 65 -16.33 36.96 -30.25
N ASP A 66 -17.54 37.33 -29.83
CA ASP A 66 -18.37 36.52 -28.92
C ASP A 66 -18.58 35.09 -29.41
N GLY A 67 -18.84 34.86 -30.69
CA GLY A 67 -19.03 33.53 -31.26
C GLY A 67 -17.77 32.63 -31.21
N VAL A 68 -16.57 33.22 -31.22
CA VAL A 68 -15.29 32.49 -31.09
C VAL A 68 -15.04 32.15 -29.65
N ALA A 69 -15.31 33.08 -28.73
CA ALA A 69 -15.14 32.82 -27.28
C ALA A 69 -16.08 31.73 -26.80
N ASP A 70 -17.34 31.73 -27.21
CA ASP A 70 -18.33 30.69 -26.86
C ASP A 70 -17.91 29.32 -27.37
N LEU A 71 -17.37 29.23 -28.60
CA LEU A 71 -16.89 27.99 -29.17
C LEU A 71 -15.67 27.44 -28.40
N LEU A 72 -14.74 28.32 -28.02
CA LEU A 72 -13.58 27.93 -27.21
C LEU A 72 -13.97 27.50 -25.79
N LEU A 73 -14.96 28.16 -25.17
CA LEU A 73 -15.53 27.75 -23.89
C LEU A 73 -16.11 26.33 -23.94
N LEU A 74 -16.82 25.99 -25.03
CA LEU A 74 -17.33 24.64 -25.25
C LEU A 74 -16.18 23.60 -25.39
N VAL A 75 -15.11 23.97 -26.11
CA VAL A 75 -13.92 23.09 -26.25
C VAL A 75 -13.27 22.84 -24.90
N VAL A 76 -13.08 23.87 -24.07
CA VAL A 76 -12.54 23.76 -22.73
C VAL A 76 -13.42 22.83 -21.87
N ALA A 77 -14.74 23.10 -21.82
CA ALA A 77 -15.70 22.30 -21.07
C ALA A 77 -15.71 20.83 -21.52
N LEU A 78 -15.73 20.58 -22.83
CA LEU A 78 -15.72 19.23 -23.36
C LEU A 78 -14.40 18.48 -23.08
N SER A 79 -13.26 19.18 -23.14
CA SER A 79 -11.97 18.58 -22.80
C SER A 79 -11.90 18.10 -21.34
N MET A 80 -12.54 18.84 -20.43
CA MET A 80 -12.64 18.45 -19.01
C MET A 80 -13.60 17.28 -18.81
N LEU A 81 -14.72 17.24 -19.55
CA LEU A 81 -15.68 16.14 -19.50
C LEU A 81 -15.11 14.82 -20.05
N VAL A 82 -14.24 14.90 -21.05
CA VAL A 82 -13.59 13.70 -21.65
C VAL A 82 -12.57 13.08 -20.71
N THR A 83 -11.95 13.84 -19.81
CA THR A 83 -10.89 13.34 -18.92
C THR A 83 -11.34 12.18 -18.00
N PRO A 84 -12.46 12.24 -17.27
CA PRO A 84 -12.96 11.09 -16.50
C PRO A 84 -13.20 9.85 -17.37
N LEU A 85 -13.70 10.03 -18.60
CA LEU A 85 -13.91 8.92 -19.54
C LEU A 85 -12.58 8.29 -19.96
N LEU A 86 -11.53 9.10 -20.16
CA LEU A 86 -10.19 8.61 -20.46
C LEU A 86 -9.59 7.84 -19.26
N PHE A 87 -9.89 8.24 -18.03
CA PHE A 87 -9.46 7.48 -16.83
C PHE A 87 -10.19 6.14 -16.71
N ILE A 88 -11.50 6.10 -16.96
CA ILE A 88 -12.26 4.84 -16.97
C ILE A 88 -11.72 3.90 -18.06
N LEU A 89 -11.44 4.43 -19.25
CA LEU A 89 -10.85 3.68 -20.35
C LEU A 89 -9.43 3.19 -20.02
N TYR A 90 -8.66 4.04 -19.32
CA TYR A 90 -7.34 3.66 -18.81
C TYR A 90 -7.44 2.48 -17.84
N ASP A 91 -8.32 2.53 -16.85
CA ASP A 91 -8.50 1.46 -15.86
C ASP A 91 -8.93 0.14 -16.53
N GLN A 92 -9.81 0.22 -17.52
CA GLN A 92 -10.29 -0.97 -18.21
C GLN A 92 -9.26 -1.59 -19.17
N ILE A 93 -8.48 -0.78 -19.88
CA ILE A 93 -7.57 -1.23 -20.94
C ILE A 93 -6.12 -1.26 -20.44
N VAL A 94 -5.63 -0.14 -19.92
CA VAL A 94 -4.21 0.02 -19.62
C VAL A 94 -3.84 -0.61 -18.28
N ALA A 95 -4.65 -0.42 -17.25
CA ALA A 95 -4.43 -1.07 -15.96
C ALA A 95 -4.54 -2.60 -16.10
N GLY A 96 -5.48 -3.09 -16.91
CA GLY A 96 -5.61 -4.50 -17.24
C GLY A 96 -4.42 -5.08 -18.02
N LEU A 97 -3.82 -4.32 -18.93
CA LEU A 97 -2.62 -4.73 -19.68
C LEU A 97 -1.34 -4.67 -18.83
N TYR A 98 -1.24 -3.67 -17.96
CA TYR A 98 -0.08 -3.55 -17.05
C TYR A 98 -0.19 -4.48 -15.85
N SER A 99 -1.39 -4.78 -15.35
CA SER A 99 -1.60 -5.84 -14.36
C SER A 99 -1.38 -7.24 -14.95
N ARG A 100 -1.66 -7.46 -16.25
CA ARG A 100 -1.27 -8.70 -16.95
C ARG A 100 0.24 -8.81 -17.19
N GLY A 101 0.95 -7.71 -17.31
CA GLY A 101 2.42 -7.70 -17.41
C GLY A 101 3.13 -7.81 -16.05
N GLN A 102 2.40 -7.61 -14.94
CA GLN A 102 2.80 -7.92 -13.56
C GLN A 102 2.09 -9.17 -13.00
N GLN A 103 1.13 -9.75 -13.70
CA GLN A 103 0.90 -11.17 -13.65
C GLN A 103 2.07 -11.85 -14.40
N GLN A 104 3.26 -11.79 -13.81
CA GLN A 104 4.09 -12.97 -13.83
C GLN A 104 3.16 -14.11 -13.45
N ASP A 105 3.21 -15.19 -14.22
CA ASP A 105 2.45 -16.39 -14.06
C ASP A 105 2.00 -16.51 -12.61
N ALA A 106 0.67 -16.63 -12.41
CA ALA A 106 0.20 -17.10 -11.13
C ALA A 106 1.02 -18.36 -10.93
N ASP A 107 2.11 -18.21 -10.16
CA ASP A 107 2.94 -19.33 -9.79
C ASP A 107 1.94 -20.35 -9.33
N THR A 108 1.84 -21.42 -10.07
CA THR A 108 1.13 -22.61 -9.65
C THR A 108 1.74 -22.87 -8.28
N ILE A 109 0.93 -22.63 -7.24
CA ILE A 109 1.33 -22.78 -5.84
C ILE A 109 1.56 -24.27 -5.66
N GLU A 110 2.73 -24.76 -6.04
CA GLU A 110 3.15 -26.14 -5.80
C GLU A 110 3.77 -26.34 -4.41
N GLU A 111 4.04 -25.22 -3.68
CA GLU A 111 4.43 -25.27 -2.27
C GLU A 111 3.53 -24.36 -1.44
N GLU A 112 2.57 -24.97 -0.77
CA GLU A 112 1.71 -24.29 0.21
C GLU A 112 2.54 -23.85 1.39
N ASN A 113 2.94 -22.58 1.40
CA ASN A 113 3.61 -21.99 2.55
C ASN A 113 2.61 -21.93 3.71
N GLY A 114 2.74 -22.81 4.68
CA GLY A 114 1.88 -22.82 5.86
C GLY A 114 2.07 -21.62 6.79
N ILE A 115 2.87 -20.61 6.39
CA ILE A 115 3.21 -19.43 7.20
C ILE A 115 2.91 -18.17 6.42
N ILE A 116 2.10 -17.28 6.99
CA ILE A 116 1.82 -15.94 6.46
C ILE A 116 2.38 -14.89 7.43
N ILE A 117 3.10 -13.90 6.90
CA ILE A 117 3.59 -12.75 7.65
C ILE A 117 2.89 -11.49 7.13
N ALA A 118 2.07 -10.88 7.96
CA ALA A 118 1.41 -9.61 7.71
C ALA A 118 2.23 -8.46 8.31
N GLY A 119 2.85 -7.64 7.43
CA GLY A 119 3.77 -6.57 7.80
C GLY A 119 5.22 -7.05 7.89
N ARG A 120 6.06 -6.62 6.93
CA ARG A 120 7.49 -6.93 6.90
C ARG A 120 8.36 -5.75 7.35
N GLY A 121 7.82 -4.93 8.22
CA GLY A 121 8.56 -3.83 8.82
C GLY A 121 9.79 -4.29 9.62
N ARG A 122 10.13 -3.54 10.66
CA ARG A 122 11.30 -3.82 11.51
C ARG A 122 11.26 -5.20 12.18
N MET A 123 10.11 -5.58 12.73
CA MET A 123 9.91 -6.85 13.42
C MET A 123 9.73 -8.01 12.44
N GLY A 124 8.75 -7.92 11.54
CA GLY A 124 8.42 -8.99 10.59
C GLY A 124 9.59 -9.35 9.67
N GLY A 125 10.42 -8.37 9.29
CA GLY A 125 11.62 -8.63 8.50
C GLY A 125 12.70 -9.42 9.23
N ILE A 126 12.79 -9.33 10.55
CA ILE A 126 13.69 -10.16 11.37
C ILE A 126 13.12 -11.57 11.45
N VAL A 127 11.84 -11.70 11.76
CA VAL A 127 11.14 -12.99 11.89
C VAL A 127 11.20 -13.77 10.57
N ASP A 128 10.93 -13.12 9.43
CA ASP A 128 11.03 -13.72 8.10
C ASP A 128 12.44 -14.31 7.85
N ARG A 129 13.50 -13.56 8.17
CA ARG A 129 14.87 -14.05 8.01
C ARG A 129 15.20 -15.22 8.95
N MET A 130 14.72 -15.19 10.19
CA MET A 130 14.92 -16.30 11.13
C MET A 130 14.25 -17.58 10.60
N LEU A 131 12.99 -17.50 10.16
CA LEU A 131 12.27 -18.62 9.59
C LEU A 131 12.98 -19.20 8.36
N ARG A 132 13.42 -18.35 7.45
CA ARG A 132 14.17 -18.78 6.26
C ARG A 132 15.50 -19.41 6.57
N THR A 133 16.23 -18.89 7.56
CA THR A 133 17.49 -19.48 8.01
C THR A 133 17.26 -20.89 8.58
N ALA A 134 16.10 -21.13 9.17
CA ALA A 134 15.68 -22.45 9.66
C ALA A 134 15.07 -23.35 8.56
N GLY A 135 15.01 -22.91 7.30
CA GLY A 135 14.50 -23.68 6.17
C GLY A 135 12.99 -23.59 5.93
N TYR A 136 12.30 -22.66 6.63
CA TYR A 136 10.87 -22.45 6.42
C TYR A 136 10.64 -21.42 5.32
N SER A 137 9.63 -21.65 4.48
CA SER A 137 9.13 -20.68 3.52
C SER A 137 7.93 -19.93 4.09
N SER A 138 7.83 -18.62 3.83
CA SER A 138 6.75 -17.76 4.27
C SER A 138 6.17 -16.96 3.12
N THR A 139 4.87 -16.72 3.16
CA THR A 139 4.17 -15.74 2.32
C THR A 139 4.14 -14.40 3.04
N VAL A 140 4.56 -13.33 2.38
CA VAL A 140 4.66 -11.99 2.99
C VAL A 140 3.64 -11.06 2.37
N ILE A 141 2.85 -10.37 3.21
CA ILE A 141 1.93 -9.29 2.80
C ILE A 141 2.46 -7.98 3.38
N ASP A 142 2.69 -6.97 2.54
CA ASP A 142 3.19 -5.66 2.98
C ASP A 142 2.73 -4.53 2.06
N PHE A 143 2.56 -3.33 2.61
CA PHE A 143 2.25 -2.11 1.85
C PHE A 143 3.46 -1.49 1.14
N SER A 144 4.66 -1.89 1.47
CA SER A 144 5.86 -1.30 0.90
C SER A 144 6.31 -2.01 -0.37
N ALA A 145 5.89 -1.51 -1.53
CA ALA A 145 6.35 -2.01 -2.82
C ALA A 145 7.89 -2.07 -2.91
N LYS A 146 8.59 -1.09 -2.32
CA LYS A 146 10.05 -1.05 -2.29
C LYS A 146 10.64 -2.23 -1.51
N GLN A 147 10.04 -2.63 -0.40
CA GLN A 147 10.49 -3.79 0.38
C GLN A 147 10.22 -5.09 -0.36
N LEU A 148 9.06 -5.21 -1.01
CA LEU A 148 8.70 -6.38 -1.80
C LEU A 148 9.60 -6.55 -3.02
N ASP A 149 9.96 -5.46 -3.71
CA ASP A 149 10.90 -5.48 -4.83
C ASP A 149 12.30 -5.95 -4.41
N ILE A 150 12.74 -5.59 -3.20
CA ILE A 150 13.99 -6.10 -2.64
C ILE A 150 13.89 -7.61 -2.42
N LEU A 151 12.79 -8.10 -1.85
CA LEU A 151 12.58 -9.53 -1.62
C LEU A 151 12.63 -10.35 -2.91
N ARG A 152 11.94 -9.89 -3.94
CA ARG A 152 11.93 -10.53 -5.27
C ARG A 152 13.33 -10.64 -5.87
N LYS A 153 14.18 -9.62 -5.68
CA LYS A 153 15.59 -9.64 -6.12
C LYS A 153 16.43 -10.70 -5.39
N PHE A 154 16.03 -11.09 -4.19
CA PHE A 154 16.66 -12.18 -3.44
C PHE A 154 15.98 -13.54 -3.63
N GLY A 155 15.17 -13.69 -4.70
CA GLY A 155 14.51 -14.94 -5.04
C GLY A 155 13.31 -15.30 -4.15
N ILE A 156 12.73 -14.32 -3.46
CA ILE A 156 11.55 -14.52 -2.61
C ILE A 156 10.32 -14.18 -3.47
N SER A 157 9.64 -15.20 -3.97
CA SER A 157 8.53 -15.08 -4.91
C SER A 157 7.18 -14.84 -4.22
N HIS A 158 6.95 -15.40 -3.04
CA HIS A 158 5.65 -15.34 -2.35
C HIS A 158 5.46 -14.03 -1.60
N THR A 159 5.23 -12.95 -2.35
CA THR A 159 5.04 -11.61 -1.78
C THR A 159 3.81 -10.94 -2.37
N TYR A 160 2.92 -10.45 -1.51
CA TYR A 160 1.72 -9.73 -1.88
C TYR A 160 1.80 -8.28 -1.44
N PHE A 161 1.48 -7.37 -2.36
CA PHE A 161 1.40 -5.94 -2.07
C PHE A 161 -0.04 -5.57 -1.69
N GLY A 162 -0.22 -4.95 -0.53
CA GLY A 162 -1.51 -4.41 -0.14
C GLY A 162 -1.79 -4.47 1.35
N ASP A 163 -3.05 -4.21 1.67
CA ASP A 163 -3.59 -4.22 3.02
C ASP A 163 -3.88 -5.64 3.49
N ALA A 164 -3.16 -6.10 4.50
CA ALA A 164 -3.36 -7.43 5.07
C ALA A 164 -4.68 -7.56 5.87
N THR A 165 -5.41 -6.48 6.13
CA THR A 165 -6.76 -6.56 6.73
C THR A 165 -7.82 -6.96 5.71
N ARG A 166 -7.52 -6.89 4.42
CA ARG A 166 -8.43 -7.25 3.34
C ARG A 166 -8.56 -8.77 3.19
N PRO A 167 -9.78 -9.33 3.31
CA PRO A 167 -10.01 -10.77 3.18
C PRO A 167 -9.58 -11.36 1.84
N ASP A 168 -9.82 -10.64 0.73
CA ASP A 168 -9.45 -11.10 -0.61
C ASP A 168 -7.93 -11.30 -0.76
N LEU A 169 -7.13 -10.43 -0.14
CA LEU A 169 -5.68 -10.55 -0.16
C LEU A 169 -5.19 -11.70 0.72
N LEU A 170 -5.83 -11.93 1.87
CA LEU A 170 -5.54 -13.05 2.75
C LEU A 170 -5.86 -14.39 2.07
N HIS A 171 -7.00 -14.48 1.36
CA HIS A 171 -7.36 -15.65 0.57
C HIS A 171 -6.33 -15.91 -0.54
N ALA A 172 -5.92 -14.87 -1.27
CA ALA A 172 -4.88 -14.98 -2.30
C ALA A 172 -3.53 -15.43 -1.72
N ALA A 173 -3.24 -15.05 -0.48
CA ALA A 173 -2.04 -15.47 0.25
C ALA A 173 -2.13 -16.89 0.85
N GLY A 174 -3.30 -17.54 0.74
CA GLY A 174 -3.50 -18.92 1.17
C GLY A 174 -3.86 -19.10 2.65
N ILE A 175 -4.55 -18.14 3.28
CA ILE A 175 -4.89 -18.19 4.71
C ILE A 175 -5.70 -19.43 5.09
N GLU A 176 -6.52 -19.97 4.19
CA GLU A 176 -7.35 -21.16 4.43
C GLU A 176 -6.52 -22.42 4.74
N LYS A 177 -5.29 -22.48 4.24
CA LYS A 177 -4.38 -23.61 4.40
C LYS A 177 -3.18 -23.27 5.29
N ALA A 178 -3.09 -22.01 5.72
CA ALA A 178 -2.03 -21.57 6.61
C ALA A 178 -2.17 -22.21 7.99
N LYS A 179 -1.05 -22.56 8.59
CA LYS A 179 -0.95 -23.07 9.98
C LYS A 179 -0.57 -21.95 10.95
N LEU A 180 0.05 -20.89 10.43
CA LEU A 180 0.59 -19.80 11.22
C LEU A 180 0.39 -18.46 10.51
N LEU A 181 -0.19 -17.50 11.23
CA LEU A 181 -0.28 -16.10 10.83
C LEU A 181 0.51 -15.26 11.83
N ILE A 182 1.51 -14.54 11.34
CA ILE A 182 2.35 -13.63 12.15
C ILE A 182 1.96 -12.19 11.79
N VAL A 183 1.37 -11.46 12.73
CA VAL A 183 0.88 -10.10 12.54
C VAL A 183 1.86 -9.11 13.16
N THR A 184 2.61 -8.41 12.31
CA THR A 184 3.66 -7.45 12.69
C THR A 184 3.48 -6.09 12.01
N ILE A 185 2.25 -5.74 11.65
CA ILE A 185 1.84 -4.44 11.12
C ILE A 185 2.13 -3.35 12.17
N ASP A 186 2.41 -2.11 11.74
CA ASP A 186 2.69 -1.01 12.66
C ASP A 186 1.42 -0.37 13.26
N ASP A 187 0.32 -0.33 12.51
CA ASP A 187 -0.93 0.28 12.95
C ASP A 187 -1.72 -0.61 13.90
N LYS A 188 -2.03 -0.08 15.09
CA LYS A 188 -2.75 -0.78 16.17
C LYS A 188 -4.13 -1.28 15.71
N HIS A 189 -4.90 -0.45 14.99
CA HIS A 189 -6.25 -0.80 14.56
C HIS A 189 -6.22 -1.90 13.52
N GLN A 190 -5.30 -1.84 12.57
CA GLN A 190 -5.13 -2.89 11.58
C GLN A 190 -4.71 -4.22 12.20
N ILE A 191 -3.87 -4.21 13.24
CA ILE A 191 -3.52 -5.43 13.98
C ILE A 191 -4.77 -6.03 14.60
N THR A 192 -5.56 -5.23 15.35
CA THR A 192 -6.77 -5.70 16.02
C THR A 192 -7.79 -6.23 15.02
N GLU A 193 -8.00 -5.53 13.90
CA GLU A 193 -8.93 -5.93 12.83
C GLU A 193 -8.52 -7.28 12.21
N LEU A 194 -7.26 -7.41 11.81
CA LEU A 194 -6.74 -8.63 11.22
C LEU A 194 -6.80 -9.82 12.19
N VAL A 195 -6.38 -9.62 13.44
CA VAL A 195 -6.45 -10.65 14.49
C VAL A 195 -7.90 -11.08 14.72
N SER A 196 -8.81 -10.12 14.89
CA SER A 196 -10.25 -10.41 15.08
C SER A 196 -10.84 -11.18 13.90
N TYR A 197 -10.48 -10.81 12.68
CA TYR A 197 -10.91 -11.54 11.48
C TYR A 197 -10.35 -12.96 11.45
N ALA A 198 -9.04 -13.12 11.66
CA ALA A 198 -8.37 -14.41 11.58
C ALA A 198 -8.89 -15.40 12.64
N THR A 199 -8.97 -14.97 13.89
CA THR A 199 -9.42 -15.84 15.00
C THR A 199 -10.89 -16.27 14.89
N ARG A 200 -11.75 -15.44 14.28
CA ARG A 200 -13.17 -15.77 14.06
C ARG A 200 -13.39 -16.72 12.90
N ASN A 201 -12.68 -16.52 11.80
CA ASN A 201 -12.94 -17.26 10.55
C ASN A 201 -12.07 -18.51 10.40
N TYR A 202 -10.92 -18.55 11.10
CA TYR A 202 -9.93 -19.65 11.02
C TYR A 202 -9.53 -20.09 12.43
N PRO A 203 -10.39 -20.83 13.15
CA PRO A 203 -10.15 -21.21 14.56
C PRO A 203 -8.93 -22.14 14.74
N ASP A 204 -8.53 -22.87 13.72
CA ASP A 204 -7.37 -23.77 13.75
C ASP A 204 -6.06 -23.05 13.38
N LEU A 205 -6.11 -21.79 12.94
CA LEU A 205 -4.96 -20.99 12.58
C LEU A 205 -4.26 -20.46 13.83
N HIS A 206 -2.99 -20.80 14.03
CA HIS A 206 -2.21 -20.19 15.11
C HIS A 206 -1.86 -18.75 14.74
N VAL A 207 -2.26 -17.80 15.57
CA VAL A 207 -2.02 -16.37 15.35
C VAL A 207 -1.04 -15.85 16.37
N ILE A 208 0.13 -15.37 15.89
CA ILE A 208 1.10 -14.62 16.69
C ILE A 208 0.92 -13.15 16.36
N ALA A 209 0.61 -12.32 17.35
CA ALA A 209 0.37 -10.90 17.12
C ALA A 209 1.32 -10.00 17.92
N ARG A 210 1.87 -9.01 17.25
CA ARG A 210 2.55 -7.89 17.89
C ARG A 210 1.52 -7.02 18.60
N SER A 211 1.76 -6.67 19.86
CA SER A 211 1.05 -5.58 20.54
C SER A 211 1.93 -4.35 20.70
N VAL A 212 1.33 -3.18 20.56
CA VAL A 212 2.04 -1.89 20.67
C VAL A 212 2.28 -1.52 22.13
N ASP A 213 1.30 -1.81 22.98
CA ASP A 213 1.32 -1.51 24.41
C ASP A 213 0.55 -2.57 25.21
N ARG A 214 0.53 -2.42 26.54
CA ARG A 214 -0.14 -3.34 27.45
C ARG A 214 -1.67 -3.39 27.26
N HIS A 215 -2.31 -2.24 27.01
CA HIS A 215 -3.75 -2.19 26.75
C HIS A 215 -4.10 -2.93 25.47
N HIS A 216 -3.26 -2.80 24.45
CA HIS A 216 -3.44 -3.52 23.20
C HIS A 216 -3.28 -5.04 23.40
N THR A 217 -2.42 -5.49 24.32
CA THR A 217 -2.34 -6.91 24.66
C THR A 217 -3.67 -7.44 25.16
N TYR A 218 -4.34 -6.73 26.07
CA TYR A 218 -5.67 -7.13 26.57
C TYR A 218 -6.74 -7.09 25.47
N GLU A 219 -6.68 -6.11 24.59
CA GLU A 219 -7.58 -5.98 23.45
C GLU A 219 -7.45 -7.19 22.50
N LEU A 220 -6.23 -7.57 22.14
CA LEU A 220 -5.97 -8.73 21.30
C LEU A 220 -6.38 -10.05 21.98
N TRP A 221 -6.15 -10.15 23.30
CA TRP A 221 -6.61 -11.29 24.07
C TRP A 221 -8.14 -11.43 24.05
N ALA A 222 -8.86 -10.32 24.20
CA ALA A 222 -10.33 -10.30 24.12
C ALA A 222 -10.83 -10.72 22.75
N HIS A 223 -10.07 -10.50 21.69
CA HIS A 223 -10.34 -10.95 20.31
C HIS A 223 -9.89 -12.39 20.02
N GLY A 224 -9.41 -13.13 21.03
CA GLY A 224 -9.11 -14.56 20.93
C GLY A 224 -7.64 -14.88 20.60
N CYS A 225 -6.77 -13.89 20.39
CA CYS A 225 -5.35 -14.15 20.24
C CYS A 225 -4.73 -14.60 21.57
N ARG A 226 -3.90 -15.64 21.55
CA ARG A 226 -3.26 -16.19 22.75
C ARG A 226 -1.74 -16.06 22.74
N ASP A 227 -1.16 -15.82 21.57
CA ASP A 227 0.28 -15.63 21.39
C ASP A 227 0.54 -14.16 21.02
N ILE A 228 0.82 -13.33 22.03
CA ILE A 228 0.91 -11.88 21.90
C ILE A 228 2.27 -11.41 22.39
N ILE A 229 3.02 -10.74 21.52
CA ILE A 229 4.36 -10.23 21.81
C ILE A 229 4.32 -8.70 21.90
N ARG A 230 4.66 -8.15 23.06
CA ARG A 230 4.81 -6.69 23.23
C ARG A 230 6.08 -6.23 22.52
N GLU A 231 5.95 -5.33 21.55
CA GLU A 231 7.02 -4.94 20.61
C GLU A 231 8.33 -4.54 21.28
N THR A 232 8.27 -3.74 22.34
CA THR A 232 9.44 -3.14 22.97
C THR A 232 9.80 -3.81 24.31
N TYR A 233 9.00 -4.76 24.78
CA TYR A 233 9.13 -5.29 26.15
C TYR A 233 10.48 -5.95 26.40
N ASP A 234 10.85 -6.94 25.60
CA ASP A 234 12.10 -7.69 25.79
C ASP A 234 13.33 -6.80 25.62
N SER A 235 13.30 -5.91 24.64
CA SER A 235 14.37 -4.94 24.44
C SER A 235 14.48 -3.95 25.61
N SER A 236 13.34 -3.54 26.20
CA SER A 236 13.30 -2.65 27.37
C SER A 236 13.85 -3.34 28.62
N LEU A 237 13.54 -4.62 28.84
CA LEU A 237 14.13 -5.40 29.92
C LEU A 237 15.66 -5.47 29.78
N ARG A 238 16.15 -5.70 28.57
CA ARG A 238 17.60 -5.72 28.32
C ARG A 238 18.26 -4.36 28.57
N ILE A 239 17.61 -3.25 28.16
CA ILE A 239 18.08 -1.89 28.42
C ILE A 239 18.10 -1.63 29.92
N GLY A 240 17.04 -2.00 30.67
CA GLY A 240 16.94 -1.85 32.11
C GLY A 240 18.07 -2.59 32.85
N ARG A 241 18.34 -3.83 32.47
CA ARG A 241 19.48 -4.59 33.02
C ARG A 241 20.81 -3.86 32.77
N SER A 242 21.05 -3.41 31.52
CA SER A 242 22.29 -2.69 31.21
C SER A 242 22.42 -1.36 31.98
N ALA A 243 21.30 -0.70 32.28
CA ALA A 243 21.28 0.50 33.11
C ALA A 243 21.68 0.20 34.56
N PHE A 244 21.20 -0.91 35.16
CA PHE A 244 21.62 -1.34 36.49
C PHE A 244 23.13 -1.63 36.54
N GLU A 245 23.68 -2.34 35.55
CA GLU A 245 25.12 -2.56 35.44
C GLU A 245 25.93 -1.26 35.36
N ALA A 246 25.46 -0.29 34.54
CA ALA A 246 26.09 1.02 34.41
C ALA A 246 26.05 1.87 35.69
N LEU A 247 25.04 1.64 36.55
CA LEU A 247 24.92 2.28 37.87
C LEU A 247 25.72 1.55 38.97
N GLY A 248 26.49 0.53 38.64
CA GLY A 248 27.39 -0.15 39.54
C GLY A 248 26.86 -1.47 40.16
N THR A 249 25.69 -1.93 39.72
CA THR A 249 25.15 -3.23 40.13
C THR A 249 25.93 -4.35 39.42
N SER A 250 26.24 -5.45 40.14
CA SER A 250 26.87 -6.62 39.50
C SER A 250 25.93 -7.22 38.43
N ARG A 251 26.52 -7.90 37.46
CA ARG A 251 25.75 -8.49 36.33
C ARG A 251 24.71 -9.50 36.84
N GLU A 252 25.06 -10.31 37.83
CA GLU A 252 24.18 -11.30 38.43
C GLU A 252 23.00 -10.63 39.14
N ALA A 253 23.24 -9.61 39.97
CA ALA A 253 22.21 -8.88 40.66
C ALA A 253 21.32 -8.06 39.69
N ALA A 254 21.90 -7.53 38.61
CA ALA A 254 21.13 -6.84 37.58
C ALA A 254 20.18 -7.78 36.79
N GLU A 255 20.61 -9.02 36.57
CA GLU A 255 19.75 -10.05 35.97
C GLU A 255 18.62 -10.46 36.92
N GLU A 256 18.90 -10.71 38.21
CA GLU A 256 17.88 -10.99 39.22
C GLU A 256 16.83 -9.88 39.35
N MET A 257 17.25 -8.60 39.32
CA MET A 257 16.35 -7.46 39.36
C MET A 257 15.44 -7.40 38.13
N LYS A 258 15.99 -7.68 36.94
CA LYS A 258 15.23 -7.76 35.69
C LYS A 258 14.20 -8.90 35.76
N ASP A 259 14.57 -10.08 36.22
CA ASP A 259 13.69 -11.24 36.32
C ASP A 259 12.58 -11.01 37.35
N ALA A 260 12.87 -10.43 38.49
CA ALA A 260 11.89 -10.04 39.50
C ALA A 260 10.86 -9.03 38.92
N PHE A 261 11.32 -8.06 38.13
CA PHE A 261 10.40 -7.12 37.44
C PHE A 261 9.54 -7.85 36.42
N HIS A 262 10.12 -8.77 35.66
CA HIS A 262 9.40 -9.55 34.66
C HIS A 262 8.28 -10.40 35.30
N GLU A 263 8.54 -11.10 36.37
CA GLU A 263 7.55 -11.87 37.13
C GLU A 263 6.43 -10.98 37.68
N MET A 264 6.76 -9.84 38.23
CA MET A 264 5.78 -8.86 38.74
C MET A 264 4.88 -8.31 37.61
N ASP A 265 5.45 -8.02 36.43
CA ASP A 265 4.69 -7.51 35.29
C ASP A 265 3.73 -8.56 34.70
N GLN A 266 4.12 -9.85 34.75
CA GLN A 266 3.25 -10.95 34.30
C GLN A 266 2.06 -11.21 35.23
N GLN A 267 2.19 -10.93 36.54
CA GLN A 267 1.14 -11.16 37.55
C GLN A 267 0.11 -10.02 37.59
N SER A 268 0.37 -8.89 36.99
CA SER A 268 -0.46 -7.69 37.01
C SER A 268 -1.17 -7.46 35.68
#